data_44c290748263c22a87afa1ff72cd591a
#
_entry.id   44c290748263c22a87afa1ff72cd591a
#
_cell.length_a   1.000
_cell.length_b   1.000
_cell.length_c   1.000
_cell.angle_alpha   90.00
_cell.angle_beta   90.00
_cell.angle_gamma   90.00
#
_symmetry.space_group_name_H-M   'P 1'
#
loop_
_entity.id
_entity.type
_entity.pdbx_description
1 polymer ?
#
loop_
_entity_poly.entity_id
_entity_poly.type
_entity_poly.pdbx_seq_one_letter_code
_entity_poly.pdbx_strand_id
1 'polypeptide(L)'
;MLAATNFYMPIFEEALDLYDLPQELKYLPVIESALNPVAVSRQGATGLWQFMLGTGKIYGLKNNSLIDERRDPVKSTWAAARYLKDLYDIYQDWNLVLAAYNCGPGTINKAIRRAGGATDYWTIYNYLPKETRGYVPAFIAANYIMTYYCEHDICPMETQLPNATDTIHINKDLHLQQVAEVCNINLDQLRSLNPQYKKDIIPGNSELCALRLPNNFVSTFIDRQDSVFAYKPNEYLTKRKTVAIKETTSSRNRSSKGTLYHKIKQGDTLGGIAAKYHVSISQLRNLNGIKGNNIRAGKSLRIR
;
A
#
# COMPACT_ATOMS: atom_id res chain seq x y z
N MET A 1 0.96 2.43 20.79
CA MET A 1 1.17 1.23 19.97
C MET A 1 0.68 -0.03 20.72
N LEU A 2 1.28 -0.47 21.80
CA LEU A 2 0.81 -1.65 22.56
C LEU A 2 -0.68 -1.63 22.90
N ALA A 3 -1.22 -0.48 23.30
CA ALA A 3 -2.66 -0.35 23.58
C ALA A 3 -3.58 -0.69 22.40
N ALA A 4 -3.10 -0.54 21.17
CA ALA A 4 -3.87 -0.83 19.95
C ALA A 4 -3.81 -2.32 19.53
N THR A 5 -2.97 -3.13 20.18
CA THR A 5 -2.84 -4.56 19.84
C THR A 5 -4.13 -5.31 20.07
N ASN A 6 -4.82 -5.05 21.19
CA ASN A 6 -6.08 -5.70 21.51
C ASN A 6 -7.14 -5.54 20.39
N PHE A 7 -7.06 -4.44 19.63
CA PHE A 7 -7.98 -4.17 18.54
C PHE A 7 -7.51 -4.77 17.21
N TYR A 8 -6.22 -4.61 16.87
CA TYR A 8 -5.73 -5.00 15.55
C TYR A 8 -5.27 -6.45 15.46
N MET A 9 -4.68 -7.04 16.53
CA MET A 9 -4.12 -8.39 16.45
C MET A 9 -5.14 -9.46 16.06
N PRO A 10 -6.39 -9.48 16.57
CA PRO A 10 -7.38 -10.46 16.14
C PRO A 10 -7.66 -10.41 14.62
N ILE A 11 -7.68 -9.20 14.03
CA ILE A 11 -7.89 -9.02 12.58
C ILE A 11 -6.70 -9.59 11.78
N PHE A 12 -5.48 -9.40 12.29
CA PHE A 12 -4.28 -9.90 11.64
C PHE A 12 -4.17 -11.42 11.73
N GLU A 13 -4.43 -11.97 12.92
CA GLU A 13 -4.38 -13.39 13.23
C GLU A 13 -5.37 -14.18 12.37
N GLU A 14 -6.61 -13.72 12.24
CA GLU A 14 -7.62 -14.34 11.38
C GLU A 14 -7.17 -14.44 9.91
N ALA A 15 -6.60 -13.35 9.37
CA ALA A 15 -6.14 -13.35 7.99
C ALA A 15 -4.88 -14.21 7.78
N LEU A 16 -3.95 -14.22 8.75
CA LEU A 16 -2.75 -15.06 8.69
C LEU A 16 -3.10 -16.55 8.75
N ASP A 17 -4.02 -16.94 9.64
CA ASP A 17 -4.50 -18.32 9.77
C ASP A 17 -5.15 -18.82 8.48
N LEU A 18 -6.00 -17.99 7.83
CA LEU A 18 -6.66 -18.40 6.60
C LEU A 18 -5.70 -18.70 5.44
N TYR A 19 -4.53 -18.06 5.43
CA TYR A 19 -3.51 -18.25 4.39
C TYR A 19 -2.35 -19.18 4.83
N ASP A 20 -2.48 -19.89 5.95
CA ASP A 20 -1.43 -20.73 6.54
C ASP A 20 -0.08 -20.00 6.70
N LEU A 21 -0.13 -18.79 7.23
CA LEU A 21 1.04 -17.92 7.43
C LEU A 21 1.47 -17.91 8.89
N PRO A 22 2.78 -17.77 9.18
CA PRO A 22 3.30 -17.64 10.55
C PRO A 22 2.65 -16.45 11.28
N GLN A 23 2.22 -16.70 12.52
CA GLN A 23 1.54 -15.70 13.34
C GLN A 23 2.45 -14.53 13.75
N GLU A 24 3.76 -14.71 13.72
CA GLU A 24 4.75 -13.67 13.96
C GLU A 24 4.61 -12.50 12.97
N LEU A 25 4.11 -12.76 11.76
CA LEU A 25 3.92 -11.73 10.72
C LEU A 25 2.91 -10.65 11.12
N LYS A 26 2.08 -10.87 12.15
CA LYS A 26 1.20 -9.86 12.74
C LYS A 26 1.95 -8.64 13.28
N TYR A 27 3.25 -8.77 13.53
CA TYR A 27 4.09 -7.67 14.01
C TYR A 27 4.71 -6.83 12.87
N LEU A 28 4.50 -7.16 11.59
CA LEU A 28 4.93 -6.31 10.47
C LEU A 28 4.35 -4.88 10.56
N PRO A 29 3.05 -4.67 10.82
CA PRO A 29 2.50 -3.32 10.97
C PRO A 29 3.10 -2.49 12.11
N VAL A 30 3.78 -3.14 13.06
CA VAL A 30 4.52 -2.44 14.13
C VAL A 30 5.69 -1.67 13.54
N ILE A 31 6.50 -2.30 12.70
CA ILE A 31 7.67 -1.67 12.05
C ILE A 31 7.28 -0.80 10.86
N GLU A 32 6.18 -1.08 10.19
CA GLU A 32 5.71 -0.34 9.01
C GLU A 32 5.05 0.99 9.39
N SER A 33 4.19 0.99 10.41
CA SER A 33 3.33 2.14 10.72
C SER A 33 3.17 2.46 12.21
N ALA A 34 3.83 1.71 13.09
CA ALA A 34 3.56 1.72 14.54
C ALA A 34 2.05 1.50 14.86
N LEU A 35 1.38 0.64 14.09
CA LEU A 35 -0.08 0.37 14.13
C LEU A 35 -0.95 1.62 13.85
N ASN A 36 -0.46 2.57 13.05
CA ASN A 36 -1.23 3.74 12.64
C ASN A 36 -1.88 3.51 11.26
N PRO A 37 -3.22 3.36 11.18
CA PRO A 37 -3.92 3.07 9.92
C PRO A 37 -3.93 4.24 8.93
N VAL A 38 -3.61 5.46 9.38
CA VAL A 38 -3.55 6.64 8.51
C VAL A 38 -2.12 7.07 8.17
N ALA A 39 -1.11 6.31 8.59
CA ALA A 39 0.29 6.59 8.28
C ALA A 39 0.54 6.68 6.77
N VAL A 40 1.35 7.66 6.37
CA VAL A 40 1.77 7.84 4.97
C VAL A 40 3.26 8.10 4.93
N SER A 41 4.01 7.27 4.23
CA SER A 41 5.45 7.44 4.05
C SER A 41 5.77 8.56 3.04
N ARG A 42 7.04 9.00 3.01
CA ARG A 42 7.51 9.97 2.00
C ARG A 42 7.34 9.48 0.56
N GLN A 43 7.31 8.17 0.35
CA GLN A 43 7.13 7.55 -0.97
C GLN A 43 5.66 7.25 -1.29
N GLY A 44 4.73 7.55 -0.37
CA GLY A 44 3.28 7.37 -0.55
C GLY A 44 2.78 5.97 -0.19
N ALA A 45 3.59 5.15 0.48
CA ALA A 45 3.10 3.94 1.12
C ALA A 45 2.12 4.33 2.25
N THR A 46 1.02 3.61 2.40
CA THR A 46 -0.10 4.06 3.24
C THR A 46 -0.71 2.92 4.04
N GLY A 47 -1.14 3.24 5.27
CA GLY A 47 -1.92 2.36 6.14
C GLY A 47 -1.07 1.49 7.05
N LEU A 48 -1.72 0.57 7.77
CA LEU A 48 -1.08 -0.36 8.71
C LEU A 48 0.07 -1.13 8.07
N TRP A 49 -0.16 -1.63 6.86
CA TRP A 49 0.70 -2.50 6.09
C TRP A 49 1.58 -1.75 5.07
N GLN A 50 1.55 -0.42 5.07
CA GLN A 50 2.32 0.47 4.19
C GLN A 50 2.31 0.08 2.70
N PHE A 51 1.12 -0.22 2.18
CA PHE A 51 0.97 -0.53 0.77
C PHE A 51 1.32 0.67 -0.13
N MET A 52 2.19 0.45 -1.11
CA MET A 52 2.30 1.34 -2.25
C MET A 52 1.02 1.29 -3.09
N LEU A 53 0.68 2.41 -3.75
CA LEU A 53 -0.56 2.50 -4.53
C LEU A 53 -0.68 1.39 -5.59
N GLY A 54 0.40 1.11 -6.32
CA GLY A 54 0.43 0.08 -7.35
C GLY A 54 0.21 -1.32 -6.78
N THR A 55 0.95 -1.68 -5.72
CA THR A 55 0.80 -2.98 -5.05
C THR A 55 -0.60 -3.13 -4.47
N GLY A 56 -1.12 -2.09 -3.76
CA GLY A 56 -2.47 -2.14 -3.22
C GLY A 56 -3.53 -2.43 -4.29
N LYS A 57 -3.43 -1.83 -5.47
CA LYS A 57 -4.35 -2.09 -6.59
C LYS A 57 -4.27 -3.52 -7.10
N ILE A 58 -3.07 -4.11 -7.19
CA ILE A 58 -2.88 -5.51 -7.61
C ILE A 58 -3.63 -6.45 -6.65
N TYR A 59 -3.61 -6.15 -5.36
CA TYR A 59 -4.31 -6.92 -4.33
C TYR A 59 -5.75 -6.46 -4.05
N GLY A 60 -6.33 -5.63 -4.94
CA GLY A 60 -7.75 -5.28 -4.95
C GLY A 60 -8.12 -4.09 -4.07
N LEU A 61 -7.16 -3.37 -3.50
CA LEU A 61 -7.43 -2.19 -2.66
C LEU A 61 -7.77 -0.98 -3.53
N LYS A 62 -8.96 -0.42 -3.31
CA LYS A 62 -9.44 0.78 -4.00
C LYS A 62 -8.80 2.04 -3.44
N ASN A 63 -8.53 3.00 -4.31
CA ASN A 63 -8.12 4.35 -3.93
C ASN A 63 -8.73 5.38 -4.89
N ASN A 64 -9.48 6.30 -4.32
CA ASN A 64 -10.07 7.44 -5.02
C ASN A 64 -10.08 8.70 -4.12
N SER A 65 -10.81 9.76 -4.49
CA SER A 65 -10.86 11.02 -3.72
C SER A 65 -11.56 10.89 -2.36
N LEU A 66 -12.40 9.88 -2.17
CA LEU A 66 -13.19 9.66 -0.95
C LEU A 66 -12.71 8.45 -0.15
N ILE A 67 -12.25 7.39 -0.82
CA ILE A 67 -11.85 6.13 -0.20
C ILE A 67 -10.37 5.85 -0.45
N ASP A 68 -9.67 5.33 0.56
CA ASP A 68 -8.36 4.69 0.46
C ASP A 68 -8.35 3.40 1.30
N GLU A 69 -8.61 2.26 0.65
CA GLU A 69 -8.72 0.96 1.33
C GLU A 69 -7.38 0.43 1.87
N ARG A 70 -6.27 1.05 1.54
CA ARG A 70 -4.98 0.76 2.18
C ARG A 70 -4.98 1.15 3.68
N ARG A 71 -5.91 2.05 4.06
CA ARG A 71 -6.15 2.46 5.45
C ARG A 71 -7.16 1.57 6.16
N ASP A 72 -7.99 0.83 5.42
CA ASP A 72 -8.98 -0.10 6.00
C ASP A 72 -8.26 -1.25 6.71
N PRO A 73 -8.43 -1.43 8.04
CA PRO A 73 -7.69 -2.45 8.77
C PRO A 73 -7.98 -3.87 8.28
N VAL A 74 -9.22 -4.17 7.91
CA VAL A 74 -9.61 -5.50 7.45
C VAL A 74 -9.13 -5.74 6.02
N LYS A 75 -9.53 -4.88 5.08
CA LYS A 75 -9.20 -5.07 3.66
C LYS A 75 -7.70 -5.06 3.40
N SER A 76 -6.96 -4.15 4.06
CA SER A 76 -5.50 -4.10 3.89
C SER A 76 -4.81 -5.31 4.50
N THR A 77 -5.33 -5.88 5.59
CA THR A 77 -4.79 -7.10 6.20
C THR A 77 -4.97 -8.31 5.28
N TRP A 78 -6.17 -8.51 4.72
CA TRP A 78 -6.42 -9.57 3.74
C TRP A 78 -5.53 -9.43 2.49
N ALA A 79 -5.34 -8.20 2.03
CA ALA A 79 -4.42 -7.94 0.91
C ALA A 79 -2.97 -8.26 1.27
N ALA A 80 -2.53 -7.92 2.50
CA ALA A 80 -1.17 -8.19 2.97
C ALA A 80 -0.91 -9.69 3.14
N ALA A 81 -1.85 -10.44 3.72
CA ALA A 81 -1.73 -11.89 3.85
C ALA A 81 -1.56 -12.56 2.48
N ARG A 82 -2.37 -12.19 1.48
CA ARG A 82 -2.20 -12.70 0.11
C ARG A 82 -0.85 -12.32 -0.49
N TYR A 83 -0.40 -11.08 -0.31
CA TYR A 83 0.89 -10.64 -0.83
C TYR A 83 2.05 -11.38 -0.17
N LEU A 84 2.02 -11.60 1.13
CA LEU A 84 3.01 -12.38 1.86
C LEU A 84 3.03 -13.85 1.39
N LYS A 85 1.86 -14.43 1.16
CA LYS A 85 1.73 -15.79 0.58
C LYS A 85 2.36 -15.87 -0.80
N ASP A 86 2.05 -14.94 -1.70
CA ASP A 86 2.63 -14.89 -3.04
C ASP A 86 4.16 -14.74 -3.00
N LEU A 87 4.69 -13.93 -2.08
CA LEU A 87 6.13 -13.80 -1.88
C LEU A 87 6.76 -15.08 -1.34
N TYR A 88 6.07 -15.78 -0.41
CA TYR A 88 6.56 -17.05 0.12
C TYR A 88 6.58 -18.14 -0.96
N ASP A 89 5.58 -18.19 -1.82
CA ASP A 89 5.53 -19.14 -2.94
C ASP A 89 6.71 -18.94 -3.92
N ILE A 90 7.25 -17.72 -4.01
CA ILE A 90 8.42 -17.41 -4.84
C ILE A 90 9.74 -17.77 -4.13
N TYR A 91 9.90 -17.40 -2.87
CA TYR A 91 11.21 -17.40 -2.21
C TYR A 91 11.41 -18.59 -1.26
N GLN A 92 10.35 -19.19 -0.71
CA GLN A 92 10.36 -20.30 0.25
C GLN A 92 11.28 -20.05 1.48
N ASP A 93 11.57 -18.77 1.76
CA ASP A 93 12.40 -18.31 2.88
C ASP A 93 11.81 -17.01 3.46
N TRP A 94 11.46 -17.02 4.73
CA TRP A 94 10.77 -15.90 5.37
C TRP A 94 11.63 -14.64 5.45
N ASN A 95 12.95 -14.74 5.59
CA ASN A 95 13.83 -13.57 5.62
C ASN A 95 13.86 -12.90 4.23
N LEU A 96 13.86 -13.71 3.17
CA LEU A 96 13.74 -13.19 1.80
C LEU A 96 12.34 -12.60 1.53
N VAL A 97 11.28 -13.20 2.06
CA VAL A 97 9.91 -12.67 1.98
C VAL A 97 9.82 -11.30 2.63
N LEU A 98 10.31 -11.15 3.86
CA LEU A 98 10.36 -9.87 4.58
C LEU A 98 11.16 -8.82 3.82
N ALA A 99 12.33 -9.18 3.32
CA ALA A 99 13.15 -8.29 2.51
C ALA A 99 12.45 -7.90 1.18
N ALA A 100 11.75 -8.84 0.53
CA ALA A 100 10.98 -8.60 -0.68
C ALA A 100 9.75 -7.73 -0.43
N TYR A 101 9.10 -7.90 0.71
CA TYR A 101 8.00 -7.02 1.14
C TYR A 101 8.46 -5.56 1.22
N ASN A 102 9.61 -5.32 1.84
CA ASN A 102 10.20 -3.99 2.03
C ASN A 102 10.67 -3.35 0.71
N CYS A 103 11.49 -4.04 -0.10
CA CYS A 103 12.14 -3.42 -1.28
C CYS A 103 11.60 -3.89 -2.63
N GLY A 104 10.62 -4.77 -2.63
CA GLY A 104 10.01 -5.38 -3.80
C GLY A 104 10.80 -6.57 -4.36
N PRO A 105 10.09 -7.57 -4.95
CA PRO A 105 10.68 -8.81 -5.45
C PRO A 105 11.71 -8.58 -6.56
N GLY A 106 11.53 -7.54 -7.38
CA GLY A 106 12.50 -7.19 -8.42
C GLY A 106 13.88 -6.79 -7.88
N THR A 107 13.94 -6.19 -6.69
CA THR A 107 15.21 -5.83 -6.02
C THR A 107 15.89 -7.07 -5.45
N ILE A 108 15.14 -7.96 -4.82
CA ILE A 108 15.63 -9.24 -4.30
C ILE A 108 16.20 -10.09 -5.44
N ASN A 109 15.47 -10.25 -6.53
CA ASN A 109 15.95 -11.01 -7.70
C ASN A 109 17.24 -10.44 -8.30
N LYS A 110 17.45 -9.12 -8.25
CA LYS A 110 18.73 -8.51 -8.64
C LYS A 110 19.85 -8.84 -7.64
N ALA A 111 19.57 -8.82 -6.34
CA ALA A 111 20.55 -9.17 -5.30
C ALA A 111 20.97 -10.64 -5.41
N ILE A 112 20.02 -11.58 -5.57
CA ILE A 112 20.26 -13.00 -5.80
C ILE A 112 21.19 -13.21 -7.02
N ARG A 113 20.89 -12.59 -8.15
CA ARG A 113 21.77 -12.70 -9.35
C ARG A 113 23.18 -12.17 -9.11
N ARG A 114 23.33 -11.06 -8.38
CA ARG A 114 24.64 -10.48 -8.04
C ARG A 114 25.43 -11.36 -7.06
N ALA A 115 24.73 -12.11 -6.23
CA ALA A 115 25.31 -13.07 -5.28
C ALA A 115 25.56 -14.45 -5.88
N GLY A 116 25.55 -14.59 -7.22
CA GLY A 116 25.80 -15.87 -7.88
C GLY A 116 24.65 -16.89 -7.79
N GLY A 117 23.42 -16.44 -7.52
CA GLY A 117 22.25 -17.31 -7.41
C GLY A 117 21.91 -17.77 -5.99
N ALA A 118 22.62 -17.27 -4.98
CA ALA A 118 22.34 -17.61 -3.58
C ALA A 118 20.93 -17.11 -3.16
N THR A 119 20.19 -17.98 -2.49
CA THR A 119 18.81 -17.76 -2.03
C THR A 119 18.69 -17.68 -0.50
N ASP A 120 19.76 -17.32 0.18
CA ASP A 120 19.79 -17.03 1.61
C ASP A 120 19.95 -15.54 1.86
N TYR A 121 19.12 -14.97 2.76
CA TYR A 121 19.12 -13.55 3.08
C TYR A 121 20.49 -13.02 3.51
N TRP A 122 21.22 -13.75 4.39
CA TRP A 122 22.50 -13.28 4.91
C TRP A 122 23.60 -13.29 3.85
N THR A 123 23.54 -14.25 2.92
CA THR A 123 24.46 -14.32 1.79
C THR A 123 24.25 -13.16 0.82
N ILE A 124 22.99 -12.77 0.55
CA ILE A 124 22.69 -11.63 -0.33
C ILE A 124 22.72 -10.27 0.38
N TYR A 125 22.92 -10.22 1.68
CA TYR A 125 22.82 -9.04 2.54
C TYR A 125 23.56 -7.82 1.99
N ASN A 126 24.82 -8.00 1.55
CA ASN A 126 25.66 -6.92 1.03
C ASN A 126 25.15 -6.34 -0.31
N TYR A 127 24.31 -7.06 -1.03
CA TYR A 127 23.72 -6.63 -2.30
C TYR A 127 22.34 -5.97 -2.14
N LEU A 128 21.80 -5.98 -0.92
CA LEU A 128 20.53 -5.35 -0.58
C LEU A 128 20.68 -3.82 -0.36
N PRO A 129 19.63 -3.04 -0.58
CA PRO A 129 19.57 -1.63 -0.15
C PRO A 129 19.84 -1.51 1.35
N LYS A 130 20.49 -0.42 1.78
CA LYS A 130 20.84 -0.20 3.19
C LYS A 130 19.63 -0.30 4.13
N GLU A 131 18.48 0.24 3.73
CA GLU A 131 17.22 0.17 4.48
C GLU A 131 16.77 -1.29 4.67
N THR A 132 16.77 -2.07 3.59
CA THR A 132 16.33 -3.47 3.59
C THR A 132 17.23 -4.38 4.44
N ARG A 133 18.54 -4.06 4.56
CA ARG A 133 19.47 -4.78 5.45
C ARG A 133 19.05 -4.70 6.92
N GLY A 134 18.45 -3.58 7.34
CA GLY A 134 17.95 -3.41 8.71
C GLY A 134 16.55 -3.95 8.94
N TYR A 135 15.83 -4.31 7.88
CA TYR A 135 14.40 -4.63 7.99
C TYR A 135 14.13 -5.95 8.71
N VAL A 136 14.83 -7.04 8.35
CA VAL A 136 14.70 -8.33 9.02
C VAL A 136 15.14 -8.26 10.50
N PRO A 137 16.30 -7.67 10.85
CA PRO A 137 16.65 -7.41 12.24
C PRO A 137 15.62 -6.58 13.02
N ALA A 138 15.05 -5.55 12.40
CA ALA A 138 13.99 -4.72 13.01
C ALA A 138 12.72 -5.55 13.27
N PHE A 139 12.34 -6.43 12.33
CA PHE A 139 11.21 -7.33 12.50
C PHE A 139 11.44 -8.31 13.66
N ILE A 140 12.62 -8.91 13.78
CA ILE A 140 12.98 -9.79 14.90
C ILE A 140 12.89 -9.05 16.23
N ALA A 141 13.43 -7.82 16.29
CA ALA A 141 13.35 -6.98 17.47
C ALA A 141 11.91 -6.60 17.84
N ALA A 142 11.07 -6.30 16.84
CA ALA A 142 9.66 -6.00 17.07
C ALA A 142 8.92 -7.24 17.64
N ASN A 143 9.14 -8.44 17.06
CA ASN A 143 8.58 -9.68 17.60
C ASN A 143 8.98 -9.87 19.06
N TYR A 144 10.25 -9.72 19.37
CA TYR A 144 10.76 -9.88 20.73
C TYR A 144 10.08 -8.92 21.70
N ILE A 145 10.11 -7.62 21.41
CA ILE A 145 9.56 -6.63 22.34
C ILE A 145 8.03 -6.71 22.46
N MET A 146 7.33 -7.04 21.36
CA MET A 146 5.89 -7.18 21.38
C MET A 146 5.43 -8.46 22.11
N THR A 147 6.27 -9.47 22.24
CA THR A 147 6.00 -10.69 22.99
C THR A 147 6.34 -10.52 24.46
N TYR A 148 7.47 -9.88 24.76
CA TYR A 148 8.08 -9.83 26.09
C TYR A 148 8.03 -8.44 26.74
N TYR A 149 7.10 -7.54 26.31
CA TYR A 149 7.04 -6.17 26.83
C TYR A 149 6.80 -6.11 28.35
N CYS A 150 6.11 -7.10 28.93
CA CYS A 150 5.90 -7.16 30.38
C CYS A 150 7.20 -7.44 31.14
N GLU A 151 8.07 -8.30 30.62
CA GLU A 151 9.38 -8.61 31.21
C GLU A 151 10.33 -7.41 31.16
N HIS A 152 10.02 -6.43 30.32
CA HIS A 152 10.77 -5.17 30.19
C HIS A 152 10.09 -3.99 30.90
N ASP A 153 9.14 -4.25 31.81
CA ASP A 153 8.38 -3.23 32.56
C ASP A 153 7.68 -2.20 31.66
N ILE A 154 7.30 -2.59 30.45
CA ILE A 154 6.57 -1.72 29.53
C ILE A 154 5.07 -1.94 29.72
N CYS A 155 4.39 -0.93 30.30
CA CYS A 155 2.95 -0.98 30.52
C CYS A 155 2.20 -0.36 29.29
N PRO A 156 1.21 -1.06 28.68
CA PRO A 156 0.35 -0.48 27.68
C PRO A 156 -0.46 0.70 28.26
N MET A 157 -0.48 1.83 27.55
CA MET A 157 -1.39 2.92 27.87
C MET A 157 -2.81 2.59 27.43
N GLU A 158 -3.81 3.26 27.98
CA GLU A 158 -5.19 3.14 27.52
C GLU A 158 -5.34 3.60 26.06
N THR A 159 -6.29 3.02 25.35
CA THR A 159 -6.65 3.39 23.98
C THR A 159 -8.12 3.80 23.91
N GLN A 160 -8.44 4.69 22.96
CA GLN A 160 -9.83 5.04 22.64
C GLN A 160 -10.51 4.05 21.69
N LEU A 161 -9.78 3.02 21.22
CA LEU A 161 -10.36 1.97 20.41
C LEU A 161 -11.26 1.09 21.29
N PRO A 162 -12.48 0.76 20.83
CA PRO A 162 -13.40 -0.05 21.61
C PRO A 162 -12.95 -1.52 21.62
N ASN A 163 -13.34 -2.24 22.68
CA ASN A 163 -13.02 -3.66 22.82
C ASN A 163 -13.74 -4.54 21.78
N ALA A 164 -14.91 -4.10 21.31
CA ALA A 164 -15.68 -4.84 20.31
C ALA A 164 -16.36 -3.87 19.34
N THR A 165 -16.38 -4.26 18.07
CA THR A 165 -17.01 -3.50 16.98
C THR A 165 -17.82 -4.43 16.10
N ASP A 166 -18.84 -3.87 15.45
CA ASP A 166 -19.56 -4.53 14.39
C ASP A 166 -19.65 -3.63 13.16
N THR A 167 -20.04 -4.22 12.03
CA THR A 167 -20.03 -3.55 10.72
C THR A 167 -21.42 -3.51 10.12
N ILE A 168 -21.88 -2.30 9.80
CA ILE A 168 -23.15 -2.08 9.09
C ILE A 168 -22.82 -1.71 7.63
N HIS A 169 -23.60 -2.28 6.71
CA HIS A 169 -23.49 -1.96 5.30
C HIS A 169 -24.34 -0.76 4.93
N ILE A 170 -23.71 0.24 4.36
CA ILE A 170 -24.29 1.53 3.98
C ILE A 170 -24.45 1.59 2.47
N ASN A 171 -25.69 1.80 1.99
CA ASN A 171 -26.06 1.87 0.58
C ASN A 171 -26.53 3.26 0.12
N LYS A 172 -26.38 4.27 0.98
CA LYS A 172 -26.65 5.69 0.70
C LYS A 172 -25.47 6.54 1.13
N ASP A 173 -25.27 7.68 0.49
CA ASP A 173 -24.20 8.61 0.90
C ASP A 173 -24.44 9.07 2.34
N LEU A 174 -23.39 9.01 3.15
CA LEU A 174 -23.41 9.31 4.58
C LEU A 174 -22.12 10.03 4.97
N HIS A 175 -22.21 10.97 5.92
CA HIS A 175 -21.06 11.60 6.55
C HIS A 175 -20.90 11.14 7.98
N LEU A 176 -19.68 10.84 8.44
CA LEU A 176 -19.44 10.38 9.82
C LEU A 176 -19.94 11.35 10.87
N GLN A 177 -19.96 12.67 10.58
CA GLN A 177 -20.53 13.68 11.47
C GLN A 177 -22.05 13.47 11.70
N GLN A 178 -22.80 13.01 10.68
CA GLN A 178 -24.22 12.71 10.84
C GLN A 178 -24.44 11.60 11.87
N VAL A 179 -23.59 10.56 11.79
CA VAL A 179 -23.59 9.45 12.75
C VAL A 179 -23.21 9.94 14.16
N ALA A 180 -22.14 10.74 14.24
CA ALA A 180 -21.64 11.27 15.50
C ALA A 180 -22.72 12.07 16.25
N GLU A 181 -23.38 13.01 15.57
CA GLU A 181 -24.38 13.89 16.16
C GLU A 181 -25.67 13.15 16.57
N VAL A 182 -26.20 12.32 15.66
CA VAL A 182 -27.50 11.65 15.90
C VAL A 182 -27.39 10.50 16.88
N CYS A 183 -26.28 9.74 16.82
CA CYS A 183 -26.07 8.59 17.70
C CYS A 183 -25.28 8.96 18.97
N ASN A 184 -24.83 10.21 19.11
CA ASN A 184 -24.00 10.69 20.21
C ASN A 184 -22.71 9.87 20.40
N ILE A 185 -21.98 9.65 19.29
CA ILE A 185 -20.68 8.96 19.25
C ILE A 185 -19.58 9.99 19.00
N ASN A 186 -18.45 9.83 19.66
CA ASN A 186 -17.29 10.67 19.41
C ASN A 186 -16.82 10.52 17.97
N LEU A 187 -16.69 11.64 17.23
CA LEU A 187 -16.30 11.65 15.82
C LEU A 187 -14.90 11.07 15.60
N ASP A 188 -13.95 11.35 16.48
CA ASP A 188 -12.58 10.85 16.35
C ASP A 188 -12.51 9.34 16.57
N GLN A 189 -13.39 8.78 17.42
CA GLN A 189 -13.57 7.34 17.54
C GLN A 189 -14.13 6.75 16.23
N LEU A 190 -15.13 7.36 15.61
CA LEU A 190 -15.67 6.92 14.32
C LEU A 190 -14.60 6.97 13.21
N ARG A 191 -13.81 8.03 13.17
CA ARG A 191 -12.68 8.15 12.22
C ARG A 191 -11.62 7.07 12.44
N SER A 192 -11.31 6.77 13.69
CA SER A 192 -10.33 5.73 14.04
C SER A 192 -10.79 4.33 13.60
N LEU A 193 -12.11 4.06 13.64
CA LEU A 193 -12.70 2.82 13.20
C LEU A 193 -12.91 2.74 11.68
N ASN A 194 -12.96 3.89 10.99
CA ASN A 194 -13.28 4.01 9.57
C ASN A 194 -12.23 4.85 8.82
N PRO A 195 -10.93 4.58 8.98
CA PRO A 195 -9.85 5.44 8.48
C PRO A 195 -9.74 5.47 6.95
N GLN A 196 -10.43 4.57 6.25
CA GLN A 196 -10.50 4.51 4.79
C GLN A 196 -11.26 5.70 4.17
N TYR A 197 -12.14 6.36 4.92
CA TYR A 197 -12.96 7.49 4.42
C TYR A 197 -12.24 8.82 4.60
N LYS A 198 -11.64 9.34 3.51
CA LYS A 198 -10.73 10.50 3.54
C LYS A 198 -11.35 11.84 3.92
N LYS A 199 -12.63 12.00 3.71
CA LYS A 199 -13.37 13.25 3.96
C LYS A 199 -14.56 13.03 4.87
N ASP A 200 -14.47 11.98 5.70
CA ASP A 200 -15.57 11.51 6.53
C ASP A 200 -16.85 11.13 5.71
N ILE A 201 -16.73 10.98 4.38
CA ILE A 201 -17.85 10.66 3.49
C ILE A 201 -17.79 9.19 3.09
N ILE A 202 -18.86 8.48 3.37
CA ILE A 202 -19.14 7.12 2.95
C ILE A 202 -19.97 7.21 1.66
N PRO A 203 -19.43 6.86 0.48
CA PRO A 203 -20.12 7.03 -0.80
C PRO A 203 -21.05 5.85 -1.11
N GLY A 204 -22.04 5.61 -0.26
CA GLY A 204 -22.96 4.46 -0.34
C GLY A 204 -23.81 4.42 -1.61
N ASN A 205 -24.09 5.56 -2.23
CA ASN A 205 -24.80 5.61 -3.52
C ASN A 205 -23.96 5.03 -4.68
N SER A 206 -22.63 5.00 -4.54
CA SER A 206 -21.75 4.50 -5.60
C SER A 206 -21.45 3.01 -5.46
N GLU A 207 -21.40 2.51 -4.23
CA GLU A 207 -21.13 1.12 -3.90
C GLU A 207 -21.53 0.81 -2.46
N LEU A 208 -21.75 -0.47 -2.15
CA LEU A 208 -22.00 -0.90 -0.78
C LEU A 208 -20.75 -0.68 0.07
N CYS A 209 -20.88 0.15 1.09
CA CYS A 209 -19.77 0.56 1.96
C CYS A 209 -19.92 0.01 3.37
N ALA A 210 -18.83 -0.28 4.05
CA ALA A 210 -18.83 -0.74 5.44
C ALA A 210 -18.68 0.46 6.40
N LEU A 211 -19.58 0.59 7.37
CA LEU A 211 -19.45 1.47 8.52
C LEU A 211 -19.19 0.61 9.76
N ARG A 212 -18.01 0.77 10.37
CA ARG A 212 -17.69 0.09 11.62
C ARG A 212 -18.05 0.97 12.80
N LEU A 213 -18.77 0.40 13.74
CA LEU A 213 -19.23 1.05 14.96
C LEU A 213 -18.82 0.24 16.19
N PRO A 214 -18.67 0.87 17.37
CA PRO A 214 -18.62 0.14 18.63
C PRO A 214 -19.93 -0.62 18.83
N ASN A 215 -19.86 -1.86 19.33
CA ASN A 215 -21.05 -2.74 19.47
C ASN A 215 -22.23 -2.11 20.20
N ASN A 216 -21.96 -1.32 21.23
CA ASN A 216 -23.00 -0.63 22.03
C ASN A 216 -23.78 0.44 21.26
N PHE A 217 -23.33 0.86 20.08
CA PHE A 217 -24.00 1.86 19.25
C PHE A 217 -24.70 1.29 18.01
N VAL A 218 -24.54 0.01 17.74
CA VAL A 218 -25.11 -0.65 16.54
C VAL A 218 -26.64 -0.57 16.54
N SER A 219 -27.29 -0.94 17.64
CA SER A 219 -28.74 -0.84 17.78
C SER A 219 -29.22 0.61 17.67
N THR A 220 -28.53 1.54 18.34
CA THR A 220 -28.85 2.98 18.29
C THR A 220 -28.79 3.52 16.85
N PHE A 221 -27.79 3.09 16.05
CA PHE A 221 -27.70 3.49 14.65
C PHE A 221 -28.86 2.89 13.83
N ILE A 222 -29.19 1.61 14.00
CA ILE A 222 -30.27 0.95 13.29
C ILE A 222 -31.61 1.64 13.57
N ASP A 223 -31.91 1.91 14.85
CA ASP A 223 -33.16 2.55 15.27
C ASP A 223 -33.28 4.00 14.78
N ARG A 224 -32.16 4.70 14.63
CA ARG A 224 -32.12 6.11 14.19
C ARG A 224 -31.66 6.33 12.77
N GLN A 225 -31.56 5.28 11.96
CA GLN A 225 -30.98 5.31 10.62
C GLN A 225 -31.61 6.39 9.73
N ASP A 226 -32.92 6.51 9.71
CA ASP A 226 -33.60 7.55 8.91
C ASP A 226 -33.28 8.96 9.38
N SER A 227 -33.18 9.17 10.70
CA SER A 227 -32.78 10.45 11.29
C SER A 227 -31.31 10.80 10.93
N VAL A 228 -30.42 9.79 10.92
CA VAL A 228 -29.01 9.96 10.55
C VAL A 228 -28.91 10.44 9.10
N PHE A 229 -29.59 9.80 8.16
CA PHE A 229 -29.58 10.21 6.74
C PHE A 229 -30.26 11.56 6.51
N ALA A 230 -31.25 11.92 7.31
CA ALA A 230 -31.95 13.22 7.21
C ALA A 230 -31.19 14.37 7.85
N TYR A 231 -30.16 14.09 8.69
CA TYR A 231 -29.47 15.13 9.43
C TYR A 231 -28.49 15.92 8.54
N LYS A 232 -28.84 17.17 8.18
CA LYS A 232 -28.03 18.14 7.45
C LYS A 232 -27.25 17.60 6.22
N PRO A 233 -27.85 16.79 5.32
CA PRO A 233 -27.14 16.19 4.20
C PRO A 233 -26.56 17.25 3.23
N ASN A 234 -27.23 18.37 3.06
CA ASN A 234 -26.78 19.46 2.18
C ASN A 234 -25.55 20.21 2.73
N GLU A 235 -25.31 20.15 4.01
CA GLU A 235 -24.13 20.74 4.65
C GLU A 235 -22.92 19.79 4.56
N TYR A 236 -23.08 18.52 4.92
CA TYR A 236 -21.98 17.57 5.06
C TYR A 236 -21.59 16.88 3.76
N LEU A 237 -22.51 16.66 2.82
CA LEU A 237 -22.26 15.91 1.59
C LEU A 237 -21.86 16.79 0.38
N THR A 238 -21.37 17.99 0.60
CA THR A 238 -20.96 18.93 -0.47
C THR A 238 -19.79 18.41 -1.31
N LYS A 239 -18.89 17.61 -0.72
CA LYS A 239 -17.67 17.07 -1.35
C LYS A 239 -17.79 15.60 -1.77
N ARG A 240 -19.01 15.10 -2.00
CA ARG A 240 -19.29 13.67 -2.28
C ARG A 240 -18.86 13.16 -3.65
N LYS A 241 -18.45 14.01 -4.59
CA LYS A 241 -18.02 13.55 -5.92
C LYS A 241 -16.76 12.71 -5.83
N THR A 242 -16.84 11.47 -6.35
CA THR A 242 -15.71 10.55 -6.44
C THR A 242 -14.87 10.91 -7.67
N VAL A 243 -13.56 11.03 -7.49
CA VAL A 243 -12.58 11.22 -8.56
C VAL A 243 -11.52 10.12 -8.43
N ALA A 244 -11.30 9.37 -9.50
CA ALA A 244 -10.25 8.36 -9.53
C ALA A 244 -8.87 9.02 -9.38
N ILE A 245 -8.05 8.50 -8.46
CA ILE A 245 -6.65 8.92 -8.32
C ILE A 245 -5.85 8.19 -9.39
N LYS A 246 -5.31 8.95 -10.34
CA LYS A 246 -4.31 8.44 -11.27
C LYS A 246 -2.97 8.34 -10.54
N GLU A 247 -2.24 7.25 -10.76
CA GLU A 247 -0.85 7.19 -10.32
C GLU A 247 -0.08 8.32 -11.00
N THR A 248 0.40 9.27 -10.21
CA THR A 248 1.54 10.06 -10.61
C THR A 248 2.74 9.12 -10.50
N THR A 249 3.01 8.35 -11.56
CA THR A 249 4.37 7.86 -11.74
C THR A 249 5.22 9.10 -11.65
N SER A 250 6.06 9.21 -10.64
CA SER A 250 7.13 10.19 -10.60
C SER A 250 8.08 9.83 -11.73
N SER A 251 7.66 10.15 -12.97
CA SER A 251 8.58 10.24 -14.08
C SER A 251 9.45 11.43 -13.77
N ARG A 252 10.61 11.17 -13.15
CA ARG A 252 11.72 12.10 -13.25
C ARG A 252 11.80 12.52 -14.71
N ASN A 253 11.48 13.78 -14.99
CA ASN A 253 11.67 14.49 -16.24
C ASN A 253 11.17 13.77 -17.51
N ARG A 254 9.85 13.83 -17.78
CA ARG A 254 9.41 14.06 -19.15
C ARG A 254 9.33 15.57 -19.37
N SER A 255 10.49 16.16 -19.62
CA SER A 255 10.56 17.37 -20.40
C SER A 255 9.69 17.19 -21.67
N SER A 256 8.97 18.25 -22.04
CA SER A 256 8.21 18.45 -23.27
C SER A 256 8.60 17.48 -24.41
N LYS A 257 7.60 16.96 -25.12
CA LYS A 257 7.75 16.19 -26.36
C LYS A 257 8.54 16.99 -27.44
N GLY A 258 9.85 17.09 -27.24
CA GLY A 258 10.77 17.43 -28.32
C GLY A 258 11.18 16.11 -28.98
N THR A 259 11.04 16.01 -30.29
CA THR A 259 11.58 14.90 -31.07
C THR A 259 13.08 14.84 -30.84
N LEU A 260 13.59 13.75 -30.24
CA LEU A 260 15.01 13.60 -29.94
C LEU A 260 15.71 12.95 -31.13
N TYR A 261 16.78 13.59 -31.59
CA TYR A 261 17.63 13.08 -32.69
C TYR A 261 19.04 12.82 -32.18
N HIS A 262 19.65 11.73 -32.67
CA HIS A 262 21.07 11.43 -32.50
C HIS A 262 21.81 11.64 -33.81
N LYS A 263 22.87 12.46 -33.85
CA LYS A 263 23.74 12.58 -35.03
C LYS A 263 24.73 11.42 -35.03
N ILE A 264 24.62 10.55 -36.03
CA ILE A 264 25.45 9.35 -36.17
C ILE A 264 26.90 9.76 -36.38
N LYS A 265 27.81 9.27 -35.53
CA LYS A 265 29.24 9.45 -35.62
C LYS A 265 29.91 8.23 -36.30
N GLN A 266 31.13 8.40 -36.76
CA GLN A 266 31.93 7.29 -37.27
C GLN A 266 32.17 6.27 -36.13
N GLY A 267 31.90 5.01 -36.37
CA GLY A 267 31.95 3.93 -35.36
C GLY A 267 30.65 3.66 -34.61
N ASP A 268 29.61 4.49 -34.78
CA ASP A 268 28.30 4.21 -34.16
C ASP A 268 27.63 3.01 -34.83
N THR A 269 27.03 2.14 -34.01
CA THR A 269 26.18 1.03 -34.48
C THR A 269 24.75 1.25 -34.00
N LEU A 270 23.77 0.70 -34.73
CA LEU A 270 22.36 0.79 -34.35
C LEU A 270 22.10 0.21 -32.95
N GLY A 271 22.82 -0.90 -32.61
CA GLY A 271 22.78 -1.50 -31.28
C GLY A 271 23.38 -0.62 -30.18
N GLY A 272 24.52 0.01 -30.44
CA GLY A 272 25.17 0.95 -29.48
C GLY A 272 24.32 2.17 -29.22
N ILE A 273 23.66 2.74 -30.26
CA ILE A 273 22.74 3.86 -30.12
C ILE A 273 21.48 3.42 -29.36
N ALA A 274 20.94 2.25 -29.64
CA ALA A 274 19.78 1.68 -28.93
C ALA A 274 20.06 1.53 -27.42
N ALA A 275 21.21 0.97 -27.07
CA ALA A 275 21.65 0.80 -25.69
C ALA A 275 21.86 2.17 -25.00
N LYS A 276 22.49 3.14 -25.65
CA LYS A 276 22.75 4.49 -25.14
C LYS A 276 21.47 5.24 -24.76
N TYR A 277 20.41 5.09 -25.55
CA TYR A 277 19.14 5.81 -25.35
C TYR A 277 18.04 4.96 -24.71
N HIS A 278 18.35 3.71 -24.31
CA HIS A 278 17.43 2.76 -23.70
C HIS A 278 16.16 2.51 -24.54
N VAL A 279 16.34 2.39 -25.86
CA VAL A 279 15.29 2.04 -26.83
C VAL A 279 15.64 0.73 -27.53
N SER A 280 14.62 0.03 -28.06
CA SER A 280 14.90 -1.19 -28.81
C SER A 280 15.37 -0.88 -30.24
N ILE A 281 16.19 -1.78 -30.83
CA ILE A 281 16.63 -1.67 -32.22
C ILE A 281 15.42 -1.64 -33.17
N SER A 282 14.37 -2.42 -32.86
CA SER A 282 13.12 -2.43 -33.64
C SER A 282 12.40 -1.09 -33.62
N GLN A 283 12.38 -0.41 -32.47
CA GLN A 283 11.82 0.95 -32.36
C GLN A 283 12.62 1.96 -33.19
N LEU A 284 13.96 1.92 -33.13
CA LEU A 284 14.80 2.80 -33.96
C LEU A 284 14.58 2.55 -35.46
N ARG A 285 14.47 1.29 -35.90
CA ARG A 285 14.19 0.97 -37.28
C ARG A 285 12.83 1.51 -37.74
N ASN A 286 11.79 1.28 -36.97
CA ASN A 286 10.43 1.73 -37.30
C ASN A 286 10.32 3.27 -37.34
N LEU A 287 10.97 3.99 -36.38
CA LEU A 287 10.95 5.45 -36.33
C LEU A 287 11.70 6.11 -37.51
N ASN A 288 12.65 5.39 -38.12
CA ASN A 288 13.55 5.92 -39.17
C ASN A 288 13.42 5.22 -40.52
N GLY A 289 12.50 4.28 -40.66
CA GLY A 289 12.31 3.54 -41.91
C GLY A 289 13.52 2.69 -42.35
N ILE A 290 14.34 2.21 -41.37
CA ILE A 290 15.58 1.49 -41.66
C ILE A 290 15.29 -0.01 -41.84
N LYS A 291 15.60 -0.55 -43.01
CA LYS A 291 15.63 -1.99 -43.30
C LYS A 291 17.05 -2.52 -43.07
N GLY A 292 17.22 -3.32 -42.00
CA GLY A 292 18.55 -3.86 -41.63
C GLY A 292 19.26 -3.05 -40.52
N ASN A 293 20.60 -3.20 -40.41
CA ASN A 293 21.43 -2.60 -39.37
C ASN A 293 22.33 -1.45 -39.87
N ASN A 294 22.32 -1.16 -41.16
CA ASN A 294 23.25 -0.20 -41.76
C ASN A 294 22.78 1.24 -41.51
N ILE A 295 23.63 2.02 -40.82
CA ILE A 295 23.49 3.45 -40.59
C ILE A 295 24.71 4.18 -41.15
N ARG A 296 24.54 5.43 -41.62
CA ARG A 296 25.64 6.22 -42.19
C ARG A 296 26.01 7.37 -41.28
N ALA A 297 27.29 7.53 -40.99
CA ALA A 297 27.81 8.67 -40.23
C ALA A 297 27.41 10.02 -40.88
N GLY A 298 27.16 11.01 -40.07
CA GLY A 298 26.72 12.34 -40.51
C GLY A 298 25.19 12.51 -40.65
N LYS A 299 24.40 11.43 -40.71
CA LYS A 299 22.93 11.49 -40.69
C LYS A 299 22.38 11.57 -39.27
N SER A 300 21.17 12.14 -39.14
CA SER A 300 20.43 12.20 -37.87
C SER A 300 19.48 11.03 -37.76
N LEU A 301 19.51 10.31 -36.64
CA LEU A 301 18.65 9.21 -36.31
C LEU A 301 17.61 9.67 -35.28
N ARG A 302 16.33 9.55 -35.59
CA ARG A 302 15.24 9.85 -34.64
C ARG A 302 15.18 8.78 -33.57
N ILE A 303 15.21 9.21 -32.30
CA ILE A 303 15.21 8.31 -31.14
C ILE A 303 13.82 8.13 -30.56
N ARG A 304 13.01 9.22 -30.56
CA ARG A 304 11.63 9.24 -30.09
C ARG A 304 10.84 10.42 -30.67
#